data_f81edbdd6f99335776edfc48ec9853d7
#
_entry.id   f81edbdd6f99335776edfc48ec9853d7
#
_cell.length_a   1.000
_cell.length_b   1.000
_cell.length_c   1.000
_cell.angle_alpha   90.00
_cell.angle_beta   90.00
_cell.angle_gamma   90.00
#
_symmetry.space_group_name_H-M   'P 1'
#
loop_
_entity.id
_entity.type
_entity.pdbx_description
1 polymer ?
#
loop_
_entity_poly.entity_id
_entity_poly.type
_entity_poly.pdbx_seq_one_letter_code
_entity_poly.pdbx_strand_id
1 'polypeptide(L)'
;YKRQVPFNSSTSYNSLTGSPVTGTSGQQSLQVRTVDEEGRLEIPVIGTVECSGLTRSELARRIADRIREEGYINDPTVNVQFADMKISVIGEVLRPGYYDLSRDRISIFDALAMAGDMTVYGVRNDVVVTREQDGVRTIEHLDLTSKEVFDSPAFYLQQNDIVYVKPNKYKAQAGEISQNRNFYLSLVGTAISVATLIVTLTK
;
A
#
# COMPACT_ATOMS: atom_id res chain seq x y z
N TYR A 1 16.05 -4.70 -0.81
CA TYR A 1 14.94 -3.73 -0.91
C TYR A 1 15.51 -2.36 -1.25
N LYS A 2 15.17 -1.84 -2.44
CA LYS A 2 15.54 -0.46 -2.81
C LYS A 2 14.56 0.50 -2.12
N ARG A 3 14.98 1.13 -1.05
CA ARG A 3 14.25 2.24 -0.44
C ARG A 3 14.50 3.51 -1.26
N GLN A 4 13.45 4.08 -1.83
CA GLN A 4 13.55 5.40 -2.46
C GLN A 4 13.36 6.49 -1.41
N VAL A 5 14.30 7.41 -1.33
CA VAL A 5 14.26 8.55 -0.42
C VAL A 5 14.17 9.83 -1.26
N PRO A 6 13.09 10.62 -1.19
CA PRO A 6 13.02 11.88 -1.90
C PRO A 6 13.98 12.90 -1.27
N PHE A 7 14.81 13.50 -2.10
CA PHE A 7 15.70 14.60 -1.70
C PHE A 7 15.25 15.89 -2.39
N ASN A 8 14.93 16.90 -1.60
CA ASN A 8 14.61 18.23 -2.09
C ASN A 8 15.79 19.17 -1.87
N SER A 9 16.55 19.46 -2.93
CA SER A 9 17.52 20.54 -2.92
C SER A 9 16.86 21.79 -3.52
N SER A 10 16.37 22.70 -2.69
CA SER A 10 15.99 24.04 -3.12
C SER A 10 17.19 24.91 -3.41
N THR A 11 18.01 24.52 -4.38
CA THR A 11 19.01 25.40 -4.94
C THR A 11 18.43 26.00 -6.22
N SER A 12 17.73 27.12 -6.08
CA SER A 12 17.39 27.97 -7.21
C SER A 12 18.68 28.60 -7.73
N TYR A 13 19.31 28.00 -8.75
CA TYR A 13 20.22 28.76 -9.59
C TYR A 13 19.37 29.65 -10.49
N ASN A 14 19.20 30.91 -10.11
CA ASN A 14 18.72 31.93 -11.03
C ASN A 14 19.78 32.13 -12.10
N SER A 15 19.54 31.58 -13.28
CA SER A 15 20.19 32.00 -14.49
C SER A 15 19.85 33.45 -14.75
N LEU A 16 20.88 34.30 -14.81
CA LEU A 16 20.79 35.72 -15.16
C LEU A 16 20.24 35.89 -16.58
N THR A 17 18.95 36.04 -16.73
CA THR A 17 18.33 36.75 -17.84
C THR A 17 17.10 37.45 -17.30
N GLY A 18 17.18 38.80 -17.25
CA GLY A 18 16.14 39.64 -16.73
C GLY A 18 14.85 39.57 -17.55
N SER A 19 13.79 39.13 -16.89
CA SER A 19 12.40 39.46 -17.21
C SER A 19 11.58 39.24 -15.94
N PRO A 20 10.66 40.15 -15.56
CA PRO A 20 9.85 40.00 -14.36
C PRO A 20 8.81 38.91 -14.59
N VAL A 21 9.02 37.75 -14.00
CA VAL A 21 8.01 36.68 -13.96
C VAL A 21 7.15 36.87 -12.73
N THR A 22 5.94 37.31 -12.96
CA THR A 22 4.80 37.29 -12.03
C THR A 22 4.67 35.92 -11.38
N GLY A 23 4.53 35.92 -10.05
CA GLY A 23 4.50 34.82 -9.12
C GLY A 23 3.93 33.50 -9.63
N THR A 24 4.82 32.55 -9.80
CA THR A 24 4.45 31.14 -9.74
C THR A 24 5.02 30.63 -8.42
N SER A 25 4.11 30.23 -7.52
CA SER A 25 4.44 29.52 -6.31
C SER A 25 5.40 28.38 -6.67
N GLY A 26 6.67 28.50 -6.24
CA GLY A 26 7.67 27.50 -6.52
C GLY A 26 7.24 26.16 -5.94
N GLN A 27 6.74 25.29 -6.81
CA GLN A 27 6.62 23.89 -6.46
C GLN A 27 8.04 23.37 -6.21
N GLN A 28 8.32 23.12 -4.95
CA GLN A 28 9.55 22.44 -4.56
C GLN A 28 9.50 21.05 -5.21
N SER A 29 10.28 20.87 -6.28
CA SER A 29 10.40 19.56 -6.91
C SER A 29 11.20 18.64 -5.98
N LEU A 30 10.51 17.67 -5.39
CA LEU A 30 11.16 16.61 -4.61
C LEU A 30 12.04 15.79 -5.56
N GLN A 31 13.34 15.70 -5.27
CA GLN A 31 14.23 14.80 -6.00
C GLN A 31 14.18 13.42 -5.37
N VAL A 32 13.60 12.47 -6.09
CA VAL A 32 13.58 11.07 -5.67
C VAL A 32 14.96 10.46 -5.91
N ARG A 33 15.51 9.80 -4.89
CA ARG A 33 16.76 9.06 -4.93
C ARG A 33 16.54 7.64 -4.42
N THR A 34 17.28 6.69 -4.97
CA THR A 34 17.20 5.29 -4.56
C THR A 34 18.41 4.96 -3.70
N VAL A 35 18.17 4.32 -2.57
CA VAL A 35 19.22 3.71 -1.73
C VAL A 35 19.63 2.40 -2.39
N ASP A 36 20.93 2.14 -2.51
CA ASP A 36 21.46 0.90 -3.09
C ASP A 36 21.31 -0.31 -2.15
N GLU A 37 21.75 -1.50 -2.62
CA GLU A 37 21.65 -2.74 -1.84
C GLU A 37 22.55 -2.73 -0.60
N GLU A 38 23.62 -1.95 -0.63
CA GLU A 38 24.55 -1.75 0.48
C GLU A 38 24.06 -0.67 1.47
N GLY A 39 22.88 -0.08 1.23
CA GLY A 39 22.29 0.93 2.11
C GLY A 39 22.88 2.31 1.96
N ARG A 40 23.45 2.64 0.80
CA ARG A 40 24.07 3.94 0.50
C ARG A 40 23.19 4.76 -0.43
N LEU A 41 23.22 6.06 -0.24
CA LEU A 41 22.50 7.04 -1.06
C LEU A 41 23.51 7.93 -1.76
N GLU A 42 23.48 7.95 -3.09
CA GLU A 42 24.32 8.87 -3.88
C GLU A 42 23.59 10.20 -4.09
N ILE A 43 24.18 11.27 -3.59
CA ILE A 43 23.65 12.63 -3.70
C ILE A 43 24.62 13.45 -4.55
N PRO A 44 24.18 14.06 -5.67
CA PRO A 44 25.02 14.93 -6.48
C PRO A 44 25.66 16.02 -5.63
N VAL A 45 26.93 16.30 -5.86
CA VAL A 45 27.75 17.30 -5.18
C VAL A 45 28.21 16.84 -3.78
N ILE A 46 27.35 16.18 -2.99
CA ILE A 46 27.66 15.76 -1.60
C ILE A 46 28.37 14.40 -1.58
N GLY A 47 28.17 13.59 -2.65
CA GLY A 47 28.70 12.24 -2.75
C GLY A 47 27.82 11.19 -2.09
N THR A 48 28.44 10.09 -1.67
CA THR A 48 27.75 8.94 -1.10
C THR A 48 27.53 9.09 0.42
N VAL A 49 26.29 8.88 0.85
CA VAL A 49 25.91 8.93 2.27
C VAL A 49 25.35 7.56 2.68
N GLU A 50 25.86 7.00 3.77
CA GLU A 50 25.38 5.75 4.34
C GLU A 50 24.05 5.97 5.08
N CYS A 51 23.03 5.15 4.73
CA CYS A 51 21.66 5.28 5.22
C CYS A 51 21.21 4.09 6.06
N SER A 52 21.95 2.98 6.04
CA SER A 52 21.60 1.75 6.75
C SER A 52 21.42 1.99 8.25
N GLY A 53 20.30 1.53 8.81
CA GLY A 53 20.02 1.61 10.25
C GLY A 53 19.67 3.01 10.76
N LEU A 54 19.67 4.04 9.91
CA LEU A 54 19.32 5.40 10.30
C LEU A 54 17.82 5.68 10.20
N THR A 55 17.31 6.44 11.15
CA THR A 55 16.00 7.07 11.03
C THR A 55 16.03 8.22 10.02
N ARG A 56 14.86 8.67 9.55
CA ARG A 56 14.76 9.83 8.62
C ARG A 56 15.42 11.09 9.19
N SER A 57 15.24 11.34 10.48
CA SER A 57 15.81 12.51 11.17
C SER A 57 17.33 12.42 11.29
N GLU A 58 17.87 11.23 11.56
CA GLU A 58 19.31 11.00 11.61
C GLU A 58 19.94 11.13 10.23
N LEU A 59 19.29 10.57 9.20
CA LEU A 59 19.74 10.74 7.82
C LEU A 59 19.71 12.20 7.39
N ALA A 60 18.64 12.93 7.69
CA ALA A 60 18.53 14.36 7.39
C ALA A 60 19.66 15.16 8.07
N ARG A 61 19.96 14.85 9.33
CA ARG A 61 21.06 15.49 10.08
C ARG A 61 22.41 15.14 9.46
N ARG A 62 22.67 13.86 9.16
CA ARG A 62 23.93 13.41 8.53
C ARG A 62 24.17 14.11 7.18
N ILE A 63 23.13 14.26 6.36
CA ILE A 63 23.23 15.00 5.09
C ILE A 63 23.50 16.48 5.34
N ALA A 64 22.81 17.10 6.31
CA ALA A 64 23.03 18.50 6.66
C ALA A 64 24.47 18.76 7.15
N ASP A 65 24.98 17.88 8.02
CA ASP A 65 26.36 17.98 8.53
C ASP A 65 27.37 17.84 7.39
N ARG A 66 27.16 16.90 6.47
CA ARG A 66 28.02 16.74 5.30
C ARG A 66 28.05 17.98 4.40
N ILE A 67 26.87 18.60 4.15
CA ILE A 67 26.77 19.87 3.38
C ILE A 67 27.57 20.98 4.05
N ARG A 68 27.53 21.05 5.39
CA ARG A 68 28.24 22.06 6.18
C ARG A 68 29.75 21.82 6.18
N GLU A 69 30.18 20.55 6.35
CA GLU A 69 31.60 20.18 6.31
C GLU A 69 32.28 20.51 4.96
N GLU A 70 31.57 20.28 3.86
CA GLU A 70 32.05 20.60 2.52
C GLU A 70 31.98 22.11 2.20
N GLY A 71 31.43 22.92 3.11
CA GLY A 71 31.40 24.38 2.99
C GLY A 71 30.41 24.93 1.95
N TYR A 72 29.49 24.14 1.45
CA TYR A 72 28.52 24.58 0.45
C TYR A 72 27.49 25.56 1.02
N ILE A 73 26.96 25.26 2.21
CA ILE A 73 25.93 26.06 2.89
C ILE A 73 26.20 26.04 4.39
N ASN A 74 26.14 27.21 5.04
CA ASN A 74 26.42 27.33 6.47
C ASN A 74 25.28 26.75 7.36
N ASP A 75 24.02 26.88 6.91
CA ASP A 75 22.84 26.42 7.64
C ASP A 75 21.87 25.67 6.69
N PRO A 76 22.20 24.42 6.30
CA PRO A 76 21.36 23.64 5.41
C PRO A 76 20.14 23.06 6.14
N THR A 77 18.95 23.24 5.58
CA THR A 77 17.74 22.53 6.02
C THR A 77 17.49 21.33 5.09
N VAL A 78 17.56 20.13 5.62
CA VAL A 78 17.32 18.88 4.89
C VAL A 78 16.06 18.20 5.39
N ASN A 79 15.15 17.90 4.47
CA ASN A 79 13.95 17.13 4.75
C ASN A 79 14.00 15.80 4.01
N VAL A 80 13.92 14.70 4.73
CA VAL A 80 13.93 13.34 4.20
C VAL A 80 12.55 12.70 4.35
N GLN A 81 11.99 12.22 3.25
CA GLN A 81 10.72 11.50 3.23
C GLN A 81 10.86 10.23 2.41
N PHE A 82 10.05 9.24 2.72
CA PHE A 82 9.96 8.04 1.87
C PHE A 82 9.08 8.34 0.66
N ALA A 83 9.55 8.00 -0.55
CA ALA A 83 8.81 8.27 -1.78
C ALA A 83 7.73 7.21 -2.09
N ASP A 84 8.01 5.95 -1.76
CA ASP A 84 7.19 4.81 -2.17
C ASP A 84 6.84 3.91 -0.98
N MET A 85 6.23 4.48 0.05
CA MET A 85 5.65 3.66 1.11
C MET A 85 4.25 3.22 0.67
N LYS A 86 4.09 1.94 0.37
CA LYS A 86 2.82 1.36 -0.09
C LYS A 86 2.47 0.13 0.72
N ILE A 87 1.17 -0.09 0.86
CA ILE A 87 0.58 -1.34 1.34
C ILE A 87 -0.36 -1.89 0.28
N SER A 88 -0.64 -3.19 0.35
CA SER A 88 -1.65 -3.84 -0.47
C SER A 88 -2.86 -4.19 0.39
N VAL A 89 -4.06 -3.83 -0.04
CA VAL A 89 -5.31 -4.27 0.59
C VAL A 89 -6.09 -5.09 -0.42
N ILE A 90 -6.35 -6.35 -0.11
CA ILE A 90 -6.97 -7.31 -1.01
C ILE A 90 -8.07 -8.13 -0.33
N GLY A 91 -8.89 -8.79 -1.13
CA GLY A 91 -10.00 -9.63 -0.66
C GLY A 91 -11.32 -8.87 -0.58
N GLU A 92 -12.07 -9.09 0.50
CA GLU A 92 -13.44 -8.58 0.68
C GLU A 92 -13.48 -7.14 1.17
N VAL A 93 -12.94 -6.22 0.37
CA VAL A 93 -13.01 -4.76 0.55
C VAL A 93 -13.68 -4.12 -0.66
N LEU A 94 -14.19 -2.91 -0.53
CA LEU A 94 -14.87 -2.24 -1.64
C LEU A 94 -13.92 -1.89 -2.79
N ARG A 95 -12.68 -1.52 -2.48
CA ARG A 95 -11.68 -1.14 -3.46
C ARG A 95 -10.36 -1.82 -3.14
N PRO A 96 -10.15 -3.07 -3.60
CA PRO A 96 -8.86 -3.73 -3.46
C PRO A 96 -7.80 -3.03 -4.31
N GLY A 97 -6.57 -2.90 -3.80
CA GLY A 97 -5.49 -2.24 -4.52
C GLY A 97 -4.28 -1.91 -3.65
N TYR A 98 -3.38 -1.11 -4.22
CA TYR A 98 -2.24 -0.54 -3.53
C TYR A 98 -2.60 0.84 -2.99
N TYR A 99 -2.14 1.14 -1.77
CA TYR A 99 -2.40 2.41 -1.10
C TYR A 99 -1.10 3.02 -0.62
N ASP A 100 -0.90 4.29 -0.95
CA ASP A 100 0.27 5.04 -0.52
C ASP A 100 0.15 5.43 0.96
N LEU A 101 1.21 5.19 1.72
CA LEU A 101 1.30 5.59 3.11
C LEU A 101 1.79 7.05 3.17
N SER A 102 0.87 7.99 3.16
CA SER A 102 1.17 9.43 3.22
C SER A 102 1.54 9.93 4.63
N ARG A 103 1.36 9.09 5.64
CA ARG A 103 1.62 9.38 7.07
C ARG A 103 2.65 8.41 7.62
N ASP A 104 3.36 8.84 8.64
CA ASP A 104 4.38 8.03 9.32
C ASP A 104 3.83 6.79 10.03
N ARG A 105 2.56 6.83 10.41
CA ARG A 105 1.86 5.73 11.06
C ARG A 105 0.46 5.61 10.45
N ILE A 106 0.16 4.45 9.94
CA ILE A 106 -1.16 4.08 9.41
C ILE A 106 -1.58 2.79 10.11
N SER A 107 -2.75 2.80 10.71
CA SER A 107 -3.34 1.63 11.36
C SER A 107 -4.03 0.72 10.34
N ILE A 108 -4.34 -0.50 10.74
CA ILE A 108 -5.18 -1.42 9.97
C ILE A 108 -6.54 -0.80 9.62
N PHE A 109 -7.12 0.00 10.53
CA PHE A 109 -8.39 0.68 10.31
C PHE A 109 -8.27 1.79 9.25
N ASP A 110 -7.16 2.56 9.26
CA ASP A 110 -6.90 3.55 8.22
C ASP A 110 -6.79 2.90 6.84
N ALA A 111 -6.10 1.77 6.74
CA ALA A 111 -5.94 1.03 5.50
C ALA A 111 -7.28 0.51 4.97
N LEU A 112 -8.13 -0.03 5.83
CA LEU A 112 -9.48 -0.47 5.46
C LEU A 112 -10.36 0.71 5.06
N ALA A 113 -10.28 1.85 5.76
CA ALA A 113 -10.99 3.07 5.40
C ALA A 113 -10.56 3.59 4.01
N MET A 114 -9.25 3.57 3.69
CA MET A 114 -8.74 3.91 2.37
C MET A 114 -9.28 2.97 1.28
N ALA A 115 -9.43 1.68 1.60
CA ALA A 115 -10.03 0.67 0.72
C ALA A 115 -11.57 0.75 0.65
N GLY A 116 -12.19 1.71 1.33
CA GLY A 116 -13.64 1.92 1.35
C GLY A 116 -14.39 1.00 2.31
N ASP A 117 -13.70 0.46 3.31
CA ASP A 117 -14.15 -0.55 4.27
C ASP A 117 -14.32 -1.95 3.64
N MET A 118 -14.59 -2.88 4.51
CA MET A 118 -14.87 -4.28 4.17
C MET A 118 -16.29 -4.42 3.60
N THR A 119 -16.45 -5.34 2.66
CA THR A 119 -17.79 -5.70 2.18
C THR A 119 -18.59 -6.43 3.26
N VAL A 120 -19.90 -6.57 3.06
CA VAL A 120 -20.77 -7.37 3.95
C VAL A 120 -20.38 -8.85 4.01
N TYR A 121 -19.56 -9.30 3.08
CA TYR A 121 -19.04 -10.66 3.02
C TYR A 121 -17.66 -10.82 3.66
N GLY A 122 -17.03 -9.73 4.06
CA GLY A 122 -15.71 -9.75 4.71
C GLY A 122 -15.78 -10.26 6.15
N VAL A 123 -14.81 -11.08 6.54
CA VAL A 123 -14.68 -11.65 7.90
C VAL A 123 -13.89 -10.65 8.76
N ARG A 124 -14.58 -9.98 9.72
CA ARG A 124 -13.96 -8.94 10.56
C ARG A 124 -13.11 -9.47 11.71
N ASN A 125 -13.39 -10.69 12.14
CA ASN A 125 -12.68 -11.31 13.26
C ASN A 125 -11.46 -12.15 12.82
N ASP A 126 -11.09 -12.09 11.53
CA ASP A 126 -9.93 -12.82 11.01
C ASP A 126 -9.37 -12.09 9.76
N VAL A 127 -8.88 -10.88 9.96
CA VAL A 127 -8.14 -10.15 8.93
C VAL A 127 -6.68 -10.53 9.01
N VAL A 128 -6.09 -10.90 7.89
CA VAL A 128 -4.71 -11.37 7.82
C VAL A 128 -3.79 -10.24 7.38
N VAL A 129 -2.73 -10.00 8.12
CA VAL A 129 -1.63 -9.11 7.72
C VAL A 129 -0.39 -9.95 7.47
N THR A 130 0.14 -9.88 6.28
CA THR A 130 1.41 -10.52 5.90
C THR A 130 2.48 -9.47 5.79
N ARG A 131 3.57 -9.64 6.53
CA ARG A 131 4.75 -8.78 6.54
C ARG A 131 5.98 -9.56 6.17
N GLU A 132 6.82 -9.00 5.34
CA GLU A 132 8.13 -9.55 5.05
C GLU A 132 9.21 -8.56 5.50
N GLN A 133 10.05 -9.01 6.43
CA GLN A 133 11.13 -8.20 6.97
C GLN A 133 12.40 -9.07 7.06
N ASP A 134 13.51 -8.56 6.51
CA ASP A 134 14.81 -9.24 6.52
C ASP A 134 14.76 -10.69 5.97
N GLY A 135 13.93 -10.93 4.95
CA GLY A 135 13.73 -12.24 4.35
C GLY A 135 12.83 -13.19 5.17
N VAL A 136 12.36 -12.76 6.33
CA VAL A 136 11.40 -13.52 7.15
C VAL A 136 9.98 -13.02 6.87
N ARG A 137 9.09 -13.94 6.54
CA ARG A 137 7.67 -13.65 6.35
C ARG A 137 6.87 -14.02 7.58
N THR A 138 6.18 -13.04 8.15
CA THR A 138 5.26 -13.21 9.28
C THR A 138 3.83 -13.05 8.82
N ILE A 139 2.93 -13.81 9.43
CA ILE A 139 1.49 -13.75 9.17
C ILE A 139 0.79 -13.54 10.51
N GLU A 140 0.08 -12.43 10.62
CA GLU A 140 -0.67 -12.06 11.81
C GLU A 140 -2.17 -12.08 11.51
N HIS A 141 -2.94 -12.63 12.44
CA HIS A 141 -4.39 -12.70 12.38
C HIS A 141 -4.98 -11.66 13.33
N LEU A 142 -5.74 -10.72 12.78
CA LEU A 142 -6.33 -9.62 13.54
C LEU A 142 -7.84 -9.80 13.66
N ASP A 143 -8.33 -9.82 14.90
CA ASP A 143 -9.75 -9.70 15.18
C ASP A 143 -10.10 -8.22 15.38
N LEU A 144 -10.69 -7.60 14.36
CA LEU A 144 -11.08 -6.18 14.40
C LEU A 144 -12.30 -5.92 15.32
N THR A 145 -12.93 -6.97 15.84
CA THR A 145 -14.06 -6.85 16.76
C THR A 145 -13.62 -6.89 18.22
N SER A 146 -12.37 -7.28 18.47
CA SER A 146 -11.74 -7.34 19.79
C SER A 146 -10.87 -6.12 20.07
N LYS A 147 -10.82 -5.68 21.33
CA LYS A 147 -9.89 -4.64 21.79
C LYS A 147 -8.41 -5.06 21.69
N GLU A 148 -8.14 -6.34 21.67
CA GLU A 148 -6.78 -6.91 21.59
C GLU A 148 -6.09 -6.56 20.25
N VAL A 149 -6.84 -6.13 19.24
CA VAL A 149 -6.26 -5.63 17.98
C VAL A 149 -5.29 -4.47 18.19
N PHE A 150 -5.53 -3.62 19.18
CA PHE A 150 -4.67 -2.46 19.47
C PHE A 150 -3.29 -2.84 20.02
N ASP A 151 -3.17 -4.02 20.63
CA ASP A 151 -1.92 -4.55 21.20
C ASP A 151 -1.14 -5.42 20.19
N SER A 152 -1.71 -5.65 19.01
CA SER A 152 -1.06 -6.46 17.97
C SER A 152 0.15 -5.74 17.35
N PRO A 153 1.27 -6.46 17.08
CA PRO A 153 2.41 -5.91 16.35
C PRO A 153 2.07 -5.51 14.91
N ALA A 154 0.97 -6.04 14.34
CA ALA A 154 0.48 -5.71 13.01
C ALA A 154 -0.61 -4.62 13.01
N PHE A 155 -0.93 -4.04 14.18
CA PHE A 155 -1.91 -2.94 14.26
C PHE A 155 -1.47 -1.72 13.43
N TYR A 156 -0.19 -1.34 13.54
CA TYR A 156 0.42 -0.34 12.67
C TYR A 156 1.09 -1.04 11.49
N LEU A 157 0.65 -0.67 10.32
CA LEU A 157 1.14 -1.23 9.07
C LEU A 157 2.50 -0.64 8.70
N GLN A 158 3.30 -1.46 8.05
CA GLN A 158 4.61 -1.11 7.52
C GLN A 158 4.61 -1.16 5.99
N GLN A 159 5.65 -0.64 5.39
CA GLN A 159 5.86 -0.72 3.94
C GLN A 159 5.82 -2.17 3.46
N ASN A 160 5.12 -2.40 2.36
CA ASN A 160 4.92 -3.69 1.70
C ASN A 160 4.05 -4.70 2.49
N ASP A 161 3.39 -4.28 3.58
CA ASP A 161 2.40 -5.14 4.22
C ASP A 161 1.26 -5.46 3.26
N ILE A 162 0.78 -6.69 3.34
CA ILE A 162 -0.38 -7.16 2.61
C ILE A 162 -1.50 -7.40 3.61
N VAL A 163 -2.57 -6.64 3.50
CA VAL A 163 -3.80 -6.81 4.27
C VAL A 163 -4.78 -7.65 3.45
N TYR A 164 -5.12 -8.82 3.93
CA TYR A 164 -6.05 -9.72 3.27
C TYR A 164 -7.32 -9.90 4.10
N VAL A 165 -8.44 -9.51 3.53
CA VAL A 165 -9.77 -9.70 4.11
C VAL A 165 -10.40 -10.95 3.51
N LYS A 166 -10.59 -11.97 4.34
CA LYS A 166 -11.18 -13.25 3.92
C LYS A 166 -12.66 -13.11 3.58
N PRO A 167 -13.15 -13.82 2.56
CA PRO A 167 -14.58 -13.94 2.32
C PRO A 167 -15.22 -14.85 3.38
N ASN A 168 -16.48 -14.57 3.72
CA ASN A 168 -17.25 -15.46 4.57
C ASN A 168 -17.68 -16.75 3.82
N LYS A 169 -18.12 -17.74 4.57
CA LYS A 169 -18.52 -19.05 4.03
C LYS A 169 -19.61 -18.96 2.95
N TYR A 170 -20.53 -18.01 3.06
CA TYR A 170 -21.60 -17.84 2.09
C TYR A 170 -21.08 -17.41 0.71
N LYS A 171 -20.13 -16.50 0.66
CA LYS A 171 -19.53 -16.07 -0.62
C LYS A 171 -18.59 -17.13 -1.19
N ALA A 172 -17.81 -17.80 -0.34
CA ALA A 172 -16.92 -18.89 -0.79
C ALA A 172 -17.73 -20.03 -1.46
N GLN A 173 -18.91 -20.35 -0.94
CA GLN A 173 -19.79 -21.37 -1.49
C GLN A 173 -20.65 -20.90 -2.66
N ALA A 174 -20.91 -19.60 -2.79
CA ALA A 174 -21.79 -19.07 -3.83
C ALA A 174 -21.29 -19.37 -5.27
N GLY A 175 -19.98 -19.51 -5.46
CA GLY A 175 -19.38 -19.89 -6.74
C GLY A 175 -19.69 -21.33 -7.16
N GLU A 176 -19.73 -22.26 -6.21
CA GLU A 176 -19.98 -23.68 -6.49
C GLU A 176 -21.47 -23.99 -6.67
N ILE A 177 -22.34 -23.36 -5.88
CA ILE A 177 -23.78 -23.66 -5.85
C ILE A 177 -24.49 -23.13 -7.12
N SER A 178 -24.04 -22.02 -7.68
CA SER A 178 -24.72 -21.35 -8.80
C SER A 178 -24.73 -22.20 -10.09
N GLN A 179 -23.63 -22.89 -10.38
CA GLN A 179 -23.48 -23.64 -11.63
C GLN A 179 -24.28 -24.93 -11.62
N ASN A 180 -24.28 -25.66 -10.49
CA ASN A 180 -25.02 -26.92 -10.37
C ASN A 180 -26.53 -26.72 -10.28
N ARG A 181 -27.01 -25.68 -9.57
CA ARG A 181 -28.45 -25.42 -9.43
C ARG A 181 -29.12 -25.10 -10.77
N ASN A 182 -28.48 -24.31 -11.60
CA ASN A 182 -29.03 -23.97 -12.93
C ASN A 182 -29.06 -25.19 -13.85
N PHE A 183 -28.07 -26.08 -13.75
CA PHE A 183 -28.05 -27.33 -14.49
C PHE A 183 -29.21 -28.26 -14.11
N TYR A 184 -29.47 -28.46 -12.80
CA TYR A 184 -30.57 -29.29 -12.35
C TYR A 184 -31.95 -28.69 -12.68
N LEU A 185 -32.10 -27.37 -12.60
CA LEU A 185 -33.33 -26.69 -13.00
C LEU A 185 -33.62 -26.85 -14.51
N SER A 186 -32.58 -26.75 -15.34
CA SER A 186 -32.66 -26.97 -16.78
C SER A 186 -33.05 -28.42 -17.11
N LEU A 187 -32.48 -29.40 -16.40
CA LEU A 187 -32.77 -30.82 -16.61
C LEU A 187 -34.22 -31.15 -16.25
N VAL A 188 -34.72 -30.62 -15.13
CA VAL A 188 -36.12 -30.78 -14.71
C VAL A 188 -37.07 -30.12 -15.71
N GLY A 189 -36.76 -28.91 -16.17
CA GLY A 189 -37.57 -28.23 -17.18
C GLY A 189 -37.67 -29.01 -18.50
N THR A 190 -36.55 -29.58 -18.96
CA THR A 190 -36.50 -30.43 -20.17
C THR A 190 -37.32 -31.70 -19.97
N ALA A 191 -37.22 -32.34 -18.82
CA ALA A 191 -38.02 -33.56 -18.52
C ALA A 191 -39.51 -33.30 -18.53
N ILE A 192 -39.97 -32.20 -17.93
CA ILE A 192 -41.37 -31.78 -17.94
C ILE A 192 -41.86 -31.51 -19.38
N SER A 193 -41.05 -30.83 -20.19
CA SER A 193 -41.37 -30.53 -21.58
C SER A 193 -41.57 -31.80 -22.42
N VAL A 194 -40.67 -32.80 -22.24
CA VAL A 194 -40.77 -34.11 -22.91
C VAL A 194 -41.99 -34.88 -22.48
N ALA A 195 -42.29 -34.89 -21.15
CA ALA A 195 -43.48 -35.56 -20.64
C ALA A 195 -44.77 -34.94 -21.19
N THR A 196 -44.85 -33.62 -21.25
CA THR A 196 -45.98 -32.91 -21.83
C THR A 196 -46.16 -33.24 -23.31
N LEU A 197 -45.09 -33.32 -24.06
CA LEU A 197 -45.15 -33.67 -25.50
C LEU A 197 -45.69 -35.09 -25.70
N ILE A 198 -45.22 -36.07 -24.91
CA ILE A 198 -45.70 -37.46 -24.95
C ILE A 198 -47.20 -37.53 -24.67
N VAL A 199 -47.68 -36.87 -23.61
CA VAL A 199 -49.11 -36.84 -23.26
C VAL A 199 -49.94 -36.23 -24.37
N THR A 200 -49.45 -35.20 -25.06
CA THR A 200 -50.18 -34.54 -26.14
C THR A 200 -50.23 -35.40 -27.43
N LEU A 201 -49.21 -36.23 -27.66
CA LEU A 201 -49.16 -37.11 -28.82
C LEU A 201 -49.95 -38.42 -28.66
N THR A 202 -50.21 -38.80 -27.39
CA THR A 202 -50.97 -40.04 -27.09
C THR A 202 -52.48 -39.82 -26.87
N LYS A 203 -52.92 -38.59 -27.03
CA LYS A 203 -54.34 -38.20 -26.93
C LYS A 203 -54.92 -37.90 -28.35
#